data_f743baf6f3942e5ee6911272d1c14b5f
#
_entry.id   f743baf6f3942e5ee6911272d1c14b5f
#
_cell.length_a   1.000
_cell.length_b   1.000
_cell.length_c   1.000
_cell.angle_alpha   90.00
_cell.angle_beta   90.00
_cell.angle_gamma   90.00
#
_symmetry.space_group_name_H-M   'P 1'
#
loop_
_entity.id
_entity.type
_entity.pdbx_description
1 polymer ?
#
loop_
_entity_poly.entity_id
_entity_poly.type
_entity_poly.pdbx_seq_one_letter_code
_entity_poly.pdbx_strand_id
1 'polypeptide(L)'
;LKNTQFKNVTGMTEAGHYTSARDVAVIAAHIISDFPQYYGYYKVREYTYNKIKQGNRNALLYTDPSVDGLKTGHTEEAGYCLTASAKRNGLRLISVIMNTSSAQARADQTRVLFNWGFANFEQATPAQPGASLTAAKLQYGVVPEVAAGVDKPWKLVIAKGQGAALKTAVTLNPGLEAPIAKGAVIGKVVASVNGKPVGEAPLVALAGVERAGFFQRIGQRISGWFSK
;
A
#
# COMPACT_ATOMS: atom_id res chain seq x y z
N LEU A 1 -1.18 10.17 13.32
CA LEU A 1 -0.10 10.03 14.32
C LEU A 1 -0.67 10.14 15.72
N LYS A 2 -0.43 9.16 16.57
CA LYS A 2 -1.02 9.14 17.93
C LYS A 2 0.00 9.46 19.02
N ASN A 3 1.29 9.29 18.73
CA ASN A 3 2.38 9.43 19.70
C ASN A 3 3.49 10.33 19.16
N THR A 4 3.11 11.45 18.55
CA THR A 4 4.04 12.40 17.96
C THR A 4 3.60 13.82 18.26
N GLN A 5 4.55 14.60 18.75
CA GLN A 5 4.42 16.05 18.92
C GLN A 5 5.72 16.71 18.43
N PHE A 6 5.62 17.55 17.41
CA PHE A 6 6.73 18.36 16.94
C PHE A 6 6.65 19.77 17.52
N LYS A 7 7.78 20.27 18.02
CA LYS A 7 7.93 21.62 18.56
C LYS A 7 8.70 22.53 17.59
N ASN A 8 9.52 21.94 16.74
CA ASN A 8 10.31 22.65 15.74
C ASN A 8 10.44 21.82 14.45
N VAL A 9 10.90 22.46 13.38
CA VAL A 9 11.09 21.83 12.06
C VAL A 9 12.48 21.24 11.87
N THR A 10 13.41 21.52 12.79
CA THR A 10 14.81 21.15 12.67
C THR A 10 15.11 19.77 13.22
N GLY A 11 14.26 19.27 14.14
CA GLY A 11 14.47 18.04 14.90
C GLY A 11 15.48 18.18 16.04
N MET A 12 15.77 19.41 16.45
CA MET A 12 16.62 19.68 17.62
C MET A 12 15.84 19.38 18.89
N THR A 13 16.58 19.00 19.92
CA THR A 13 15.99 18.68 21.24
C THR A 13 15.23 19.87 21.80
N GLU A 14 13.99 19.65 22.20
CA GLU A 14 13.11 20.61 22.82
C GLU A 14 12.11 19.87 23.73
N ALA A 15 11.78 20.46 24.88
CA ALA A 15 10.83 19.86 25.81
C ALA A 15 9.47 19.59 25.15
N GLY A 16 8.99 18.34 25.22
CA GLY A 16 7.77 17.91 24.56
C GLY A 16 7.90 17.63 23.05
N HIS A 17 9.10 17.64 22.47
CA HIS A 17 9.36 17.19 21.11
C HIS A 17 9.62 15.68 21.11
N TYR A 18 8.66 14.88 20.68
CA TYR A 18 8.78 13.42 20.68
C TYR A 18 8.04 12.80 19.50
N THR A 19 8.39 11.55 19.21
CA THR A 19 7.74 10.70 18.22
C THR A 19 7.86 9.24 18.61
N SER A 20 7.18 8.34 17.88
CA SER A 20 7.32 6.89 18.00
C SER A 20 7.81 6.28 16.69
N ALA A 21 8.46 5.12 16.77
CA ALA A 21 8.88 4.38 15.58
C ALA A 21 7.71 4.08 14.63
N ARG A 22 6.52 3.78 15.16
CA ARG A 22 5.31 3.56 14.37
C ARG A 22 4.90 4.83 13.61
N ASP A 23 4.87 5.97 14.27
CA ASP A 23 4.43 7.22 13.64
C ASP A 23 5.42 7.68 12.57
N VAL A 24 6.73 7.51 12.82
CA VAL A 24 7.77 7.78 11.81
C VAL A 24 7.64 6.83 10.61
N ALA A 25 7.30 5.55 10.81
CA ALA A 25 7.05 4.62 9.73
C ALA A 25 5.83 5.03 8.87
N VAL A 26 4.78 5.57 9.50
CA VAL A 26 3.61 6.13 8.78
C VAL A 26 4.02 7.34 7.95
N ILE A 27 4.79 8.28 8.52
CA ILE A 27 5.31 9.45 7.79
C ILE A 27 6.16 8.99 6.59
N ALA A 28 7.06 8.03 6.79
CA ALA A 28 7.91 7.49 5.74
C ALA A 28 7.09 6.83 4.62
N ALA A 29 6.03 6.08 4.96
CA ALA A 29 5.13 5.48 3.98
C ALA A 29 4.44 6.55 3.12
N HIS A 30 3.94 7.64 3.74
CA HIS A 30 3.33 8.76 3.03
C HIS A 30 4.33 9.53 2.15
N ILE A 31 5.58 9.74 2.60
CA ILE A 31 6.61 10.35 1.75
C ILE A 31 6.84 9.52 0.48
N ILE A 32 6.85 8.19 0.61
CA ILE A 32 7.07 7.29 -0.52
C ILE A 32 5.86 7.25 -1.46
N SER A 33 4.63 7.21 -0.91
CA SER A 33 3.41 7.07 -1.72
C SER A 33 2.92 8.38 -2.32
N ASP A 34 2.96 9.45 -1.55
CA ASP A 34 2.30 10.72 -1.90
C ASP A 34 3.25 11.68 -2.63
N PHE A 35 4.58 11.50 -2.43
CA PHE A 35 5.62 12.35 -3.02
C PHE A 35 6.68 11.57 -3.79
N PRO A 36 6.32 10.62 -4.67
CA PRO A 36 7.27 9.77 -5.38
C PRO A 36 8.26 10.57 -6.24
N GLN A 37 7.87 11.76 -6.73
CA GLN A 37 8.72 12.65 -7.53
C GLN A 37 9.91 13.21 -6.73
N TYR A 38 9.76 13.35 -5.41
CA TYR A 38 10.83 13.85 -4.53
C TYR A 38 11.58 12.70 -3.84
N TYR A 39 10.97 11.53 -3.76
CA TYR A 39 11.55 10.40 -3.05
C TYR A 39 12.94 10.00 -3.56
N GLY A 40 13.21 10.22 -4.86
CA GLY A 40 14.50 9.94 -5.47
C GLY A 40 15.69 10.66 -4.84
N TYR A 41 15.48 11.79 -4.16
CA TYR A 41 16.56 12.52 -3.50
C TYR A 41 17.15 11.77 -2.30
N TYR A 42 16.39 10.94 -1.64
CA TYR A 42 16.86 10.19 -0.46
C TYR A 42 17.90 9.12 -0.77
N LYS A 43 17.98 8.65 -2.02
CA LYS A 43 18.98 7.67 -2.45
C LYS A 43 20.29 8.30 -2.95
N VAL A 44 20.37 9.63 -3.05
CA VAL A 44 21.59 10.32 -3.49
C VAL A 44 22.70 10.07 -2.47
N ARG A 45 23.79 9.45 -2.94
CA ARG A 45 24.90 9.04 -2.06
C ARG A 45 25.81 10.20 -1.69
N GLU A 46 26.02 11.13 -2.61
CA GLU A 46 26.95 12.26 -2.43
C GLU A 46 26.34 13.53 -3.00
N TYR A 47 26.53 14.62 -2.31
CA TYR A 47 26.11 15.95 -2.76
C TYR A 47 27.21 16.98 -2.50
N THR A 48 27.50 17.80 -3.50
CA THR A 48 28.48 18.86 -3.39
C THR A 48 27.77 20.21 -3.37
N TYR A 49 27.96 20.97 -2.32
CA TYR A 49 27.48 22.34 -2.21
C TYR A 49 28.63 23.25 -1.76
N ASN A 50 28.75 24.42 -2.39
CA ASN A 50 29.80 25.37 -2.11
C ASN A 50 31.22 24.74 -2.06
N LYS A 51 31.53 23.87 -3.02
CA LYS A 51 32.78 23.08 -3.13
C LYS A 51 33.02 22.08 -2.01
N ILE A 52 32.06 21.89 -1.08
CA ILE A 52 32.14 20.91 0.01
C ILE A 52 31.37 19.69 -0.41
N LYS A 53 32.08 18.57 -0.60
CA LYS A 53 31.50 17.25 -0.88
C LYS A 53 31.06 16.59 0.41
N GLN A 54 29.80 16.15 0.48
CA GLN A 54 29.22 15.47 1.63
C GLN A 54 28.64 14.14 1.20
N GLY A 55 28.93 13.08 1.96
CA GLY A 55 28.32 11.77 1.82
C GLY A 55 26.98 11.66 2.54
N ASN A 56 26.08 10.85 2.01
CA ASN A 56 24.87 10.51 2.73
C ASN A 56 25.20 9.73 3.99
N ARG A 57 24.65 10.13 5.12
CA ARG A 57 24.89 9.48 6.43
C ARG A 57 24.18 8.13 6.60
N ASN A 58 23.32 7.74 5.67
CA ASN A 58 22.74 6.39 5.62
C ASN A 58 23.75 5.42 4.97
N ALA A 59 24.54 4.74 5.79
CA ALA A 59 25.57 3.81 5.34
C ALA A 59 25.02 2.64 4.50
N LEU A 60 23.75 2.28 4.65
CA LEU A 60 23.14 1.19 3.88
C LEU A 60 23.02 1.50 2.40
N LEU A 61 22.94 2.76 1.99
CA LEU A 61 22.94 3.16 0.58
C LEU A 61 24.20 2.73 -0.17
N TYR A 62 25.31 2.53 0.54
CA TYR A 62 26.59 2.13 -0.06
C TYR A 62 26.78 0.61 -0.07
N THR A 63 26.08 -0.11 0.82
CA THR A 63 26.32 -1.54 1.08
C THR A 63 25.15 -2.45 0.66
N ASP A 64 23.95 -1.91 0.46
CA ASP A 64 22.75 -2.66 0.06
C ASP A 64 22.04 -1.95 -1.10
N PRO A 65 22.12 -2.48 -2.34
CA PRO A 65 21.51 -1.84 -3.51
C PRO A 65 19.97 -1.81 -3.47
N SER A 66 19.34 -2.58 -2.58
CA SER A 66 17.89 -2.55 -2.39
C SER A 66 17.40 -1.37 -1.57
N VAL A 67 18.31 -0.71 -0.82
CA VAL A 67 18.00 0.45 0.02
C VAL A 67 17.96 1.71 -0.82
N ASP A 68 16.90 2.50 -0.68
CA ASP A 68 16.65 3.71 -1.47
C ASP A 68 16.24 4.95 -0.65
N GLY A 69 16.39 4.90 0.67
CA GLY A 69 16.06 5.99 1.60
C GLY A 69 16.30 5.58 3.05
N LEU A 70 16.00 6.39 4.02
CA LEU A 70 15.38 7.71 4.00
C LEU A 70 16.24 8.73 4.77
N LYS A 71 16.14 8.72 6.13
CA LYS A 71 16.68 9.80 6.95
C LYS A 71 17.36 9.28 8.19
N THR A 72 18.53 9.85 8.48
CA THR A 72 19.25 9.65 9.73
C THR A 72 19.00 10.81 10.69
N GLY A 73 19.04 10.55 11.99
CA GLY A 73 19.02 11.55 13.05
C GLY A 73 20.03 11.21 14.13
N HIS A 74 20.45 12.25 14.87
CA HIS A 74 21.25 12.08 16.09
C HIS A 74 21.13 13.35 16.95
N THR A 75 20.81 13.14 18.21
CA THR A 75 21.03 14.09 19.33
C THR A 75 21.52 13.27 20.52
N GLU A 76 22.06 13.91 21.53
CA GLU A 76 22.52 13.20 22.75
C GLU A 76 21.35 12.45 23.41
N GLU A 77 20.16 13.02 23.42
CA GLU A 77 18.97 12.44 24.05
C GLU A 77 18.34 11.34 23.20
N ALA A 78 18.28 11.52 21.89
CA ALA A 78 17.63 10.58 20.97
C ALA A 78 18.55 9.43 20.54
N GLY A 79 19.85 9.53 20.78
CA GLY A 79 20.83 8.59 20.25
C GLY A 79 20.87 8.57 18.71
N TYR A 80 21.46 7.56 18.14
CA TYR A 80 21.55 7.41 16.69
C TYR A 80 20.27 6.75 16.14
N CYS A 81 19.58 7.46 15.25
CA CYS A 81 18.32 7.03 14.64
C CYS A 81 18.47 6.85 13.14
N LEU A 82 17.73 5.89 12.56
CA LEU A 82 17.64 5.65 11.13
C LEU A 82 16.22 5.20 10.75
N THR A 83 15.59 5.96 9.86
CA THR A 83 14.46 5.47 9.09
C THR A 83 15.00 5.07 7.73
N ALA A 84 14.83 3.82 7.33
CA ALA A 84 15.29 3.32 6.05
C ALA A 84 14.17 2.63 5.29
N SER A 85 14.29 2.58 3.96
CA SER A 85 13.41 1.82 3.08
C SER A 85 14.23 0.98 2.12
N ALA A 86 13.77 -0.24 1.89
CA ALA A 86 14.36 -1.16 0.92
C ALA A 86 13.27 -1.83 0.10
N LYS A 87 13.58 -2.18 -1.17
CA LYS A 87 12.66 -2.88 -2.07
C LYS A 87 13.35 -4.08 -2.71
N ARG A 88 12.79 -5.30 -2.48
CA ARG A 88 13.26 -6.55 -3.10
C ARG A 88 12.07 -7.31 -3.66
N ASN A 89 12.18 -7.82 -4.89
CA ASN A 89 11.15 -8.65 -5.54
C ASN A 89 9.71 -8.07 -5.44
N GLY A 90 9.58 -6.75 -5.61
CA GLY A 90 8.28 -6.05 -5.51
C GLY A 90 7.89 -5.64 -4.08
N LEU A 91 8.30 -6.36 -3.06
CA LEU A 91 8.04 -6.01 -1.66
C LEU A 91 8.90 -4.83 -1.23
N ARG A 92 8.27 -3.79 -0.65
CA ARG A 92 8.94 -2.68 0.02
C ARG A 92 8.77 -2.83 1.53
N LEU A 93 9.86 -2.66 2.26
CA LEU A 93 9.87 -2.60 3.71
C LEU A 93 10.40 -1.24 4.17
N ILE A 94 9.86 -0.76 5.28
CA ILE A 94 10.33 0.42 6.00
C ILE A 94 10.79 -0.04 7.38
N SER A 95 12.00 0.34 7.77
CA SER A 95 12.57 0.10 9.08
C SER A 95 12.75 1.43 9.80
N VAL A 96 12.39 1.48 11.06
CA VAL A 96 12.65 2.63 11.95
C VAL A 96 13.40 2.13 13.17
N ILE A 97 14.65 2.56 13.28
CA ILE A 97 15.53 2.29 14.41
C ILE A 97 15.76 3.60 15.15
N MET A 98 15.62 3.56 16.47
CA MET A 98 15.78 4.71 17.34
C MET A 98 16.69 4.38 18.51
N ASN A 99 17.38 5.38 19.04
CA ASN A 99 18.16 5.32 20.27
C ASN A 99 19.24 4.22 20.27
N THR A 100 20.02 4.12 19.19
CA THR A 100 21.18 3.24 19.17
C THR A 100 22.45 3.96 19.63
N SER A 101 23.45 3.18 20.03
CA SER A 101 24.71 3.70 20.57
C SER A 101 25.66 4.31 19.54
N SER A 102 25.45 4.03 18.23
CA SER A 102 26.35 4.52 17.19
C SER A 102 25.70 4.54 15.79
N ALA A 103 26.35 5.27 14.88
CA ALA A 103 25.98 5.28 13.45
C ALA A 103 26.09 3.88 12.82
N GLN A 104 27.04 3.07 13.26
CA GLN A 104 27.19 1.68 12.82
C GLN A 104 26.04 0.81 13.35
N ALA A 105 25.73 0.92 14.65
CA ALA A 105 24.68 0.12 15.29
C ALA A 105 23.31 0.34 14.65
N ARG A 106 22.91 1.59 14.31
CA ARG A 106 21.64 1.83 13.62
C ARG A 106 21.60 1.18 12.23
N ALA A 107 22.73 1.15 11.50
CA ALA A 107 22.81 0.51 10.19
C ALA A 107 22.72 -1.03 10.32
N ASP A 108 23.42 -1.62 11.28
CA ASP A 108 23.42 -3.07 11.49
C ASP A 108 22.05 -3.58 11.94
N GLN A 109 21.41 -2.90 12.89
CA GLN A 109 20.06 -3.27 13.34
C GLN A 109 19.03 -3.11 12.21
N THR A 110 19.15 -2.08 11.38
CA THR A 110 18.30 -1.93 10.19
C THR A 110 18.49 -3.09 9.22
N ARG A 111 19.73 -3.51 8.97
CA ARG A 111 20.05 -4.66 8.10
C ARG A 111 19.43 -5.96 8.63
N VAL A 112 19.53 -6.18 9.95
CA VAL A 112 18.90 -7.34 10.61
C VAL A 112 17.39 -7.36 10.38
N LEU A 113 16.70 -6.21 10.59
CA LEU A 113 15.24 -6.11 10.35
C LEU A 113 14.87 -6.34 8.89
N PHE A 114 15.61 -5.76 7.94
CA PHE A 114 15.35 -5.99 6.52
C PHE A 114 15.55 -7.46 6.14
N ASN A 115 16.64 -8.09 6.58
CA ASN A 115 16.88 -9.49 6.28
C ASN A 115 15.80 -10.38 6.89
N TRP A 116 15.36 -10.13 8.11
CA TRP A 116 14.24 -10.84 8.72
C TRP A 116 12.95 -10.62 7.93
N GLY A 117 12.62 -9.37 7.60
CA GLY A 117 11.40 -9.05 6.89
C GLY A 117 11.32 -9.69 5.50
N PHE A 118 12.39 -9.60 4.69
CA PHE A 118 12.45 -10.23 3.36
C PHE A 118 12.60 -11.76 3.40
N ALA A 119 13.07 -12.33 4.51
CA ALA A 119 13.08 -13.78 4.69
C ALA A 119 11.70 -14.35 5.02
N ASN A 120 10.86 -13.58 5.74
CA ASN A 120 9.59 -14.05 6.27
C ASN A 120 8.35 -13.57 5.51
N PHE A 121 8.46 -12.52 4.70
CA PHE A 121 7.32 -11.93 3.99
C PHE A 121 7.57 -11.83 2.49
N GLU A 122 6.48 -11.87 1.73
CA GLU A 122 6.46 -11.63 0.29
C GLU A 122 5.26 -10.78 -0.10
N GLN A 123 5.36 -10.13 -1.28
CA GLN A 123 4.25 -9.42 -1.88
C GLN A 123 3.40 -10.40 -2.68
N ALA A 124 2.09 -10.38 -2.45
CA ALA A 124 1.11 -11.06 -3.27
C ALA A 124 0.21 -10.08 -4.02
N THR A 125 -0.29 -10.50 -5.18
CA THR A 125 -1.27 -9.76 -5.98
C THR A 125 -2.53 -10.62 -6.09
N PRO A 126 -3.53 -10.43 -5.23
CA PRO A 126 -4.71 -11.28 -5.18
C PRO A 126 -5.57 -11.23 -6.45
N ALA A 127 -5.56 -10.08 -7.14
CA ALA A 127 -6.27 -9.89 -8.40
C ALA A 127 -5.50 -8.92 -9.31
N GLN A 128 -5.54 -9.17 -10.61
CA GLN A 128 -4.97 -8.28 -11.61
C GLN A 128 -5.95 -7.15 -11.93
N PRO A 129 -5.48 -5.89 -12.06
CA PRO A 129 -6.33 -4.78 -12.49
C PRO A 129 -7.00 -5.06 -13.83
N GLY A 130 -8.30 -4.80 -13.91
CA GLY A 130 -9.09 -4.99 -15.13
C GLY A 130 -9.48 -6.44 -15.43
N ALA A 131 -8.96 -7.44 -14.67
CA ALA A 131 -9.43 -8.82 -14.82
C ALA A 131 -10.79 -9.01 -14.15
N SER A 132 -11.70 -9.69 -14.84
CA SER A 132 -13.01 -10.04 -14.28
C SER A 132 -12.85 -11.11 -13.19
N LEU A 133 -13.35 -10.82 -12.01
CA LEU A 133 -13.45 -11.76 -10.90
C LEU A 133 -14.83 -12.43 -10.83
N THR A 134 -15.87 -11.74 -11.32
CA THR A 134 -17.24 -12.23 -11.38
C THR A 134 -18.06 -11.40 -12.36
N ALA A 135 -19.24 -11.89 -12.75
CA ALA A 135 -20.28 -11.11 -13.42
C ALA A 135 -21.32 -10.67 -12.38
N ALA A 136 -21.64 -9.38 -12.38
CA ALA A 136 -22.66 -8.80 -11.52
C ALA A 136 -23.96 -8.62 -12.31
N LYS A 137 -25.05 -9.27 -11.85
CA LYS A 137 -26.38 -9.08 -12.44
C LYS A 137 -26.91 -7.68 -12.19
N LEU A 138 -27.50 -7.08 -13.23
CA LEU A 138 -28.04 -5.72 -13.17
C LEU A 138 -29.54 -5.73 -13.52
N GLN A 139 -30.29 -4.93 -12.77
CA GLN A 139 -31.67 -4.60 -13.13
C GLN A 139 -31.70 -3.39 -14.08
N TYR A 140 -32.60 -3.38 -15.01
CA TYR A 140 -32.90 -2.25 -15.92
C TYR A 140 -31.71 -1.80 -16.79
N GLY A 141 -30.70 -2.63 -16.99
CA GLY A 141 -29.59 -2.34 -17.90
C GLY A 141 -29.88 -2.76 -19.33
N VAL A 142 -29.21 -2.10 -20.32
CA VAL A 142 -29.21 -2.52 -21.72
C VAL A 142 -28.59 -3.93 -21.88
N VAL A 143 -27.78 -4.34 -20.95
CA VAL A 143 -27.27 -5.70 -20.77
C VAL A 143 -27.59 -6.19 -19.35
N PRO A 144 -27.85 -7.50 -19.16
CA PRO A 144 -28.28 -8.05 -17.86
C PRO A 144 -27.15 -8.17 -16.85
N GLU A 145 -25.89 -8.11 -17.27
CA GLU A 145 -24.72 -8.33 -16.42
C GLU A 145 -23.58 -7.38 -16.79
N VAL A 146 -22.72 -7.09 -15.81
CA VAL A 146 -21.46 -6.38 -16.00
C VAL A 146 -20.31 -7.15 -15.36
N ALA A 147 -19.17 -7.22 -16.04
CA ALA A 147 -17.94 -7.76 -15.47
C ALA A 147 -17.48 -6.90 -14.28
N ALA A 148 -17.14 -7.54 -13.18
CA ALA A 148 -16.69 -6.91 -11.95
C ALA A 148 -15.30 -7.39 -11.56
N GLY A 149 -14.44 -6.47 -11.13
CA GLY A 149 -13.03 -6.74 -10.76
C GLY A 149 -12.44 -5.62 -9.94
N VAL A 150 -11.11 -5.56 -9.88
CA VAL A 150 -10.37 -4.43 -9.30
C VAL A 150 -9.85 -3.52 -10.42
N ASP A 151 -9.85 -2.22 -10.21
CA ASP A 151 -9.38 -1.23 -11.21
C ASP A 151 -7.93 -0.79 -10.98
N LYS A 152 -7.39 -1.07 -9.80
CA LYS A 152 -6.04 -0.67 -9.38
C LYS A 152 -5.21 -1.87 -8.93
N PRO A 153 -3.86 -1.79 -9.00
CA PRO A 153 -2.99 -2.82 -8.47
C PRO A 153 -3.27 -3.06 -6.99
N TRP A 154 -3.75 -4.26 -6.66
CA TRP A 154 -4.02 -4.66 -5.29
C TRP A 154 -2.89 -5.53 -4.78
N LYS A 155 -2.03 -4.94 -3.95
CA LYS A 155 -0.85 -5.60 -3.38
C LYS A 155 -1.05 -5.84 -1.90
N LEU A 156 -0.74 -7.04 -1.45
CA LEU A 156 -0.77 -7.44 -0.05
C LEU A 156 0.60 -7.98 0.36
N VAL A 157 0.88 -7.89 1.65
CA VAL A 157 2.02 -8.57 2.27
C VAL A 157 1.50 -9.80 2.99
N ILE A 158 2.06 -10.95 2.65
CA ILE A 158 1.73 -12.24 3.26
C ILE A 158 3.00 -12.92 3.77
N ALA A 159 2.85 -13.93 4.63
CA ALA A 159 3.99 -14.74 5.02
C ALA A 159 4.53 -15.50 3.80
N LYS A 160 5.85 -15.61 3.72
CA LYS A 160 6.53 -16.22 2.57
C LYS A 160 6.12 -17.67 2.39
N GLY A 161 5.88 -18.05 1.13
CA GLY A 161 5.43 -19.39 0.76
C GLY A 161 3.93 -19.62 0.91
N GLN A 162 3.16 -18.64 1.34
CA GLN A 162 1.71 -18.76 1.49
C GLN A 162 0.91 -18.33 0.24
N GLY A 163 1.58 -17.95 -0.84
CA GLY A 163 0.93 -17.53 -2.08
C GLY A 163 -0.06 -18.54 -2.65
N ALA A 164 0.25 -19.85 -2.58
CA ALA A 164 -0.65 -20.93 -3.03
C ALA A 164 -1.93 -21.06 -2.18
N ALA A 165 -1.90 -20.63 -0.94
CA ALA A 165 -3.05 -20.64 -0.02
C ALA A 165 -3.90 -19.36 -0.10
N LEU A 166 -3.47 -18.38 -0.90
CA LEU A 166 -4.20 -17.12 -1.10
C LEU A 166 -5.44 -17.39 -1.95
N LYS A 167 -6.60 -17.03 -1.42
CA LYS A 167 -7.91 -17.13 -2.09
C LYS A 167 -8.62 -15.81 -2.03
N THR A 168 -9.44 -15.52 -3.05
CA THR A 168 -10.32 -14.35 -3.08
C THR A 168 -11.77 -14.77 -3.01
N ALA A 169 -12.57 -14.01 -2.27
CA ALA A 169 -14.02 -14.15 -2.20
C ALA A 169 -14.66 -12.80 -2.54
N VAL A 170 -15.66 -12.82 -3.41
CA VAL A 170 -16.38 -11.63 -3.88
C VAL A 170 -17.70 -11.53 -3.16
N THR A 171 -18.07 -10.32 -2.74
CA THR A 171 -19.41 -9.97 -2.25
C THR A 171 -19.94 -8.80 -3.06
N LEU A 172 -21.05 -9.00 -3.76
CA LEU A 172 -21.75 -7.94 -4.51
C LEU A 172 -22.70 -7.18 -3.59
N ASN A 173 -22.89 -5.90 -3.87
CA ASN A 173 -23.95 -5.13 -3.24
C ASN A 173 -25.31 -5.66 -3.72
N PRO A 174 -26.33 -5.73 -2.86
CA PRO A 174 -27.67 -6.12 -3.28
C PRO A 174 -28.32 -5.06 -4.17
N GLY A 175 -29.23 -5.49 -5.07
CA GLY A 175 -30.09 -4.58 -5.82
C GLY A 175 -29.37 -3.67 -6.80
N LEU A 176 -28.35 -4.16 -7.49
CA LEU A 176 -27.62 -3.38 -8.50
C LEU A 176 -28.53 -3.03 -9.69
N GLU A 177 -28.66 -1.73 -9.98
CA GLU A 177 -29.48 -1.19 -11.06
C GLU A 177 -28.67 -0.32 -12.00
N ALA A 178 -28.98 -0.37 -13.29
CA ALA A 178 -28.45 0.56 -14.27
C ALA A 178 -29.13 1.96 -14.17
N PRO A 179 -28.41 3.07 -14.50
CA PRO A 179 -27.09 3.06 -15.11
C PRO A 179 -25.97 2.83 -14.09
N ILE A 180 -24.91 2.14 -14.49
CA ILE A 180 -23.70 1.98 -13.70
C ILE A 180 -22.52 2.51 -14.54
N ALA A 181 -21.74 3.41 -13.95
CA ALA A 181 -20.54 3.92 -14.59
C ALA A 181 -19.39 2.91 -14.47
N LYS A 182 -18.49 2.88 -15.46
CA LYS A 182 -17.20 2.18 -15.33
C LYS A 182 -16.44 2.70 -14.10
N GLY A 183 -15.93 1.80 -13.27
CA GLY A 183 -15.22 2.14 -12.02
C GLY A 183 -16.16 2.36 -10.82
N ALA A 184 -17.48 2.30 -10.97
CA ALA A 184 -18.42 2.38 -9.85
C ALA A 184 -18.22 1.18 -8.91
N VAL A 185 -18.18 1.43 -7.60
CA VAL A 185 -18.05 0.38 -6.57
C VAL A 185 -19.38 -0.37 -6.46
N ILE A 186 -19.38 -1.65 -6.81
CA ILE A 186 -20.54 -2.54 -6.84
C ILE A 186 -20.44 -3.71 -5.87
N GLY A 187 -19.41 -3.70 -5.03
CA GLY A 187 -19.18 -4.73 -4.03
C GLY A 187 -17.80 -4.63 -3.40
N LYS A 188 -17.36 -5.72 -2.82
CA LYS A 188 -16.00 -5.87 -2.29
C LYS A 188 -15.43 -7.24 -2.61
N VAL A 189 -14.11 -7.33 -2.66
CA VAL A 189 -13.36 -8.58 -2.73
C VAL A 189 -12.47 -8.69 -1.50
N VAL A 190 -12.50 -9.85 -0.85
CA VAL A 190 -11.68 -10.16 0.33
C VAL A 190 -10.66 -11.22 -0.06
N ALA A 191 -9.39 -10.96 0.26
CA ALA A 191 -8.32 -11.95 0.16
C ALA A 191 -8.13 -12.65 1.51
N SER A 192 -7.97 -13.95 1.50
CA SER A 192 -7.71 -14.76 2.69
C SER A 192 -6.58 -15.76 2.44
N VAL A 193 -5.82 -16.06 3.50
CA VAL A 193 -4.80 -17.12 3.53
C VAL A 193 -5.19 -18.10 4.62
N ASN A 194 -5.34 -19.39 4.26
CA ASN A 194 -5.79 -20.44 5.17
C ASN A 194 -7.10 -20.07 5.91
N GLY A 195 -8.05 -19.43 5.19
CA GLY A 195 -9.33 -18.98 5.73
C GLY A 195 -9.28 -17.70 6.59
N LYS A 196 -8.11 -17.14 6.86
CA LYS A 196 -7.98 -15.87 7.61
C LYS A 196 -7.91 -14.70 6.64
N PRO A 197 -8.76 -13.66 6.78
CA PRO A 197 -8.68 -12.46 5.95
C PRO A 197 -7.32 -11.76 6.12
N VAL A 198 -6.70 -11.39 4.99
CA VAL A 198 -5.42 -10.66 4.95
C VAL A 198 -5.54 -9.30 4.28
N GLY A 199 -6.68 -9.01 3.63
CA GLY A 199 -6.97 -7.71 3.05
C GLY A 199 -8.27 -7.70 2.27
N GLU A 200 -8.77 -6.50 1.97
CA GLU A 200 -9.94 -6.28 1.12
C GLU A 200 -9.70 -5.14 0.14
N ALA A 201 -10.42 -5.15 -0.96
CA ALA A 201 -10.43 -4.08 -1.96
C ALA A 201 -11.86 -3.85 -2.47
N PRO A 202 -12.18 -2.63 -2.94
CA PRO A 202 -13.44 -2.38 -3.64
C PRO A 202 -13.52 -3.22 -4.91
N LEU A 203 -14.69 -3.82 -5.14
CA LEU A 203 -15.03 -4.47 -6.39
C LEU A 203 -15.78 -3.46 -7.25
N VAL A 204 -15.27 -3.20 -8.45
CA VAL A 204 -15.80 -2.17 -9.35
C VAL A 204 -16.35 -2.77 -10.63
N ALA A 205 -17.29 -2.06 -11.26
CA ALA A 205 -17.75 -2.35 -12.63
C ALA A 205 -16.61 -2.06 -13.62
N LEU A 206 -16.21 -3.06 -14.41
CA LEU A 206 -15.13 -2.93 -15.39
C LEU A 206 -15.58 -2.23 -16.69
N ALA A 207 -16.90 -2.11 -16.91
CA ALA A 207 -17.51 -1.37 -18.01
C ALA A 207 -18.68 -0.54 -17.49
N GLY A 208 -19.04 0.50 -18.22
CA GLY A 208 -20.31 1.22 -18.00
C GLY A 208 -21.48 0.44 -18.58
N VAL A 209 -22.64 0.52 -17.95
CA VAL A 209 -23.90 -0.04 -18.46
C VAL A 209 -24.99 1.03 -18.42
N GLU A 210 -25.53 1.36 -19.58
CA GLU A 210 -26.62 2.32 -19.73
C GLU A 210 -27.93 1.72 -19.25
N ARG A 211 -28.88 2.61 -18.90
CA ARG A 211 -30.22 2.21 -18.53
C ARG A 211 -31.00 1.80 -19.75
N ALA A 212 -31.68 0.66 -19.70
CA ALA A 212 -32.55 0.18 -20.76
C ALA A 212 -33.74 1.13 -21.04
N GLY A 213 -34.19 1.18 -22.31
CA GLY A 213 -35.35 1.94 -22.70
C GLY A 213 -36.63 1.48 -22.01
N PHE A 214 -37.70 2.31 -22.08
CA PHE A 214 -38.95 2.08 -21.36
C PHE A 214 -39.56 0.68 -21.60
N PHE A 215 -39.68 0.29 -22.85
CA PHE A 215 -40.27 -1.01 -23.23
C PHE A 215 -39.45 -2.21 -22.80
N GLN A 216 -38.13 -2.12 -22.89
CA GLN A 216 -37.22 -3.16 -22.46
C GLN A 216 -37.28 -3.38 -20.92
N ARG A 217 -37.46 -2.31 -20.16
CA ARG A 217 -37.63 -2.40 -18.70
C ARG A 217 -38.94 -3.05 -18.28
N ILE A 218 -40.04 -2.81 -19.01
CA ILE A 218 -41.29 -3.50 -18.75
C ILE A 218 -41.14 -5.00 -19.01
N GLY A 219 -40.47 -5.40 -20.10
CA GLY A 219 -40.20 -6.81 -20.40
C GLY A 219 -39.36 -7.47 -19.29
N GLN A 220 -38.30 -6.79 -18.80
CA GLN A 220 -37.46 -7.30 -17.69
C GLN A 220 -38.25 -7.46 -16.37
N ARG A 221 -39.20 -6.56 -16.09
CA ARG A 221 -40.05 -6.66 -14.89
C ARG A 221 -41.00 -7.84 -14.94
N ILE A 222 -41.58 -8.10 -16.11
CA ILE A 222 -42.52 -9.22 -16.33
C ILE A 222 -41.77 -10.56 -16.25
N SER A 223 -40.62 -10.69 -16.91
CA SER A 223 -39.80 -11.91 -16.87
C SER A 223 -39.27 -12.22 -15.47
N GLY A 224 -38.89 -11.18 -14.67
CA GLY A 224 -38.48 -11.34 -13.27
C GLY A 224 -39.61 -11.82 -12.33
N TRP A 225 -40.86 -11.71 -12.73
CA TRP A 225 -42.02 -12.18 -11.94
C TRP A 225 -42.26 -13.69 -12.13
N PHE A 226 -41.86 -14.23 -13.29
CA PHE A 226 -41.98 -15.68 -13.58
C PHE A 226 -40.74 -16.51 -13.20
N SER A 227 -39.65 -15.87 -12.66
CA SER A 227 -38.38 -16.53 -12.31
C SER A 227 -38.13 -16.61 -10.81
N LYS A 228 -39.18 -16.40 -9.98
CA LYS A 228 -39.13 -16.58 -8.51
C LYS A 228 -39.69 -17.92 -8.09
#